data_8ecc1ad46b4fef479a3bc95142538b04
#
_entry.id   8ecc1ad46b4fef479a3bc95142538b04
#
_cell.length_a   1.000
_cell.length_b   1.000
_cell.length_c   1.000
_cell.angle_alpha   90.00
_cell.angle_beta   90.00
_cell.angle_gamma   90.00
#
_symmetry.space_group_name_H-M   'P 1'
#
loop_
_entity.id
_entity.type
_entity.pdbx_description
1 polymer ?
#
loop_
_entity_poly.entity_id
_entity_poly.type
_entity_poly.pdbx_seq_one_letter_code
_entity_poly.pdbx_strand_id
1 'polypeptide(L)'
;MDFFGSANSQADVARAIAKSRRDFLRMATGATLGTTLFSFGSPAILRAGPRSPKAIVVTFGGGSRDDETFAEDGQQNIPHLLTELIPRATFFTRVVNRGILGHYVATASLATGVYETFNNFAAVPPDYPTVFEYFRQDLKRPVTDAWVVAPSNGFNRIGESGHRAYGKGTGAGVILPKRLLSTALAGSNADFEHLLRDNYESPLSAPPEGGNGIDLHALAEMLKFSVNDFQAHARTLSSPDELSIYIAKQLMQKLSPSLLWITLHDIDVAHSGAFSLYVEAIRRSDYLCAEIWRTIEADPEYAGNTTLFILPDFGRDSDFSPGGNGFQHHRTGDAVSRTTWMLVMGPGIRENVVIDRAVNSIDLVPTLGARFGFQPRFAKGSVLQEIV
;
A
#
# COMPACT_ATOMS: atom_id res chain seq x y z
N MET A 1 -31.16 4.72 30.78
CA MET A 1 -29.68 4.72 30.95
C MET A 1 -29.12 4.89 29.56
N ASP A 2 -28.52 6.05 29.35
CA ASP A 2 -28.25 6.61 28.02
C ASP A 2 -27.14 5.91 27.25
N PHE A 3 -27.49 5.31 26.10
CA PHE A 3 -26.55 4.74 25.12
C PHE A 3 -25.96 5.78 24.13
N PHE A 4 -26.20 7.07 24.33
CA PHE A 4 -25.75 8.14 23.42
C PHE A 4 -24.40 8.80 23.80
N GLY A 5 -23.76 8.39 24.90
CA GLY A 5 -22.48 8.97 25.34
C GLY A 5 -21.24 8.52 24.58
N SER A 6 -21.29 7.37 23.86
CA SER A 6 -20.07 6.77 23.30
C SER A 6 -19.65 7.31 21.92
N ALA A 7 -20.59 7.76 21.10
CA ALA A 7 -20.32 8.23 19.74
C ALA A 7 -19.56 9.58 19.70
N ASN A 8 -19.86 10.48 20.66
CA ASN A 8 -19.15 11.75 20.76
C ASN A 8 -17.71 11.58 21.26
N SER A 9 -17.47 10.65 22.16
CA SER A 9 -16.12 10.38 22.68
C SER A 9 -15.18 9.77 21.62
N GLN A 10 -15.66 8.89 20.74
CA GLN A 10 -14.87 8.29 19.68
C GLN A 10 -14.52 9.31 18.57
N ALA A 11 -15.48 10.19 18.21
CA ALA A 11 -15.22 11.26 17.26
C ALA A 11 -14.21 12.28 17.83
N ASP A 12 -14.25 12.53 19.13
CA ASP A 12 -13.31 13.43 19.80
C ASP A 12 -11.90 12.80 19.91
N VAL A 13 -11.79 11.50 20.14
CA VAL A 13 -10.51 10.75 20.10
C VAL A 13 -9.91 10.78 18.69
N ALA A 14 -10.70 10.49 17.65
CA ALA A 14 -10.21 10.56 16.27
C ALA A 14 -9.76 11.98 15.87
N ARG A 15 -10.42 13.02 16.38
CA ARG A 15 -10.00 14.43 16.20
C ARG A 15 -8.74 14.76 16.98
N ALA A 16 -8.57 14.23 18.18
CA ALA A 16 -7.39 14.42 19.01
C ALA A 16 -6.14 13.77 18.34
N ILE A 17 -6.29 12.57 17.79
CA ILE A 17 -5.25 11.86 17.04
C ILE A 17 -4.85 12.65 15.77
N ALA A 18 -5.83 13.11 14.99
CA ALA A 18 -5.57 13.93 13.82
C ALA A 18 -4.89 15.27 14.18
N LYS A 19 -5.21 15.82 15.35
CA LYS A 19 -4.54 17.01 15.89
C LYS A 19 -3.09 16.71 16.27
N SER A 20 -2.83 15.56 16.89
CA SER A 20 -1.47 15.11 17.24
C SER A 20 -0.57 14.97 15.99
N ARG A 21 -1.04 14.32 14.94
CA ARG A 21 -0.32 14.23 13.65
C ARG A 21 0.02 15.59 13.07
N ARG A 22 -0.94 16.52 13.09
CA ARG A 22 -0.77 17.87 12.57
C ARG A 22 0.21 18.69 13.41
N ASP A 23 0.09 18.65 14.72
CA ASP A 23 0.89 19.47 15.64
C ASP A 23 2.35 18.98 15.60
N PHE A 24 2.58 17.66 15.51
CA PHE A 24 3.91 17.09 15.28
C PHE A 24 4.54 17.60 13.96
N LEU A 25 3.82 17.51 12.85
CA LEU A 25 4.33 17.95 11.55
C LEU A 25 4.62 19.47 11.51
N ARG A 26 3.87 20.27 12.24
CA ARG A 26 4.15 21.72 12.41
C ARG A 26 5.43 21.98 13.20
N MET A 27 5.73 21.18 14.22
CA MET A 27 6.97 21.28 14.97
C MET A 27 8.17 20.83 14.14
N ALA A 28 8.05 19.75 13.36
CA ALA A 28 9.09 19.25 12.47
C ALA A 28 9.45 20.26 11.36
N THR A 29 8.46 20.98 10.81
CA THR A 29 8.69 22.01 9.78
C THR A 29 9.29 23.30 10.33
N GLY A 30 9.17 23.56 11.64
CA GLY A 30 9.79 24.72 12.29
C GLY A 30 11.30 24.59 12.57
N ALA A 31 11.86 23.38 12.51
CA ALA A 31 13.26 23.11 12.85
C ALA A 31 14.24 23.16 11.66
N THR A 32 13.76 23.34 10.42
CA THR A 32 14.60 23.35 9.21
C THR A 32 14.92 24.75 8.68
N LEU A 33 15.41 25.64 9.54
CA LEU A 33 16.06 26.88 9.12
C LEU A 33 17.57 26.76 9.34
N GLY A 34 18.29 26.25 8.35
CA GLY A 34 19.75 26.31 8.37
C GLY A 34 20.50 25.23 7.58
N THR A 35 20.20 25.03 6.30
CA THR A 35 21.16 24.38 5.41
C THR A 35 21.25 25.14 4.09
N THR A 36 22.37 25.79 3.90
CA THR A 36 22.79 26.45 2.65
C THR A 36 22.86 25.43 1.51
N LEU A 37 21.99 25.62 0.52
CA LEU A 37 22.01 24.86 -0.73
C LEU A 37 23.26 25.21 -1.55
N PHE A 38 24.19 24.26 -1.66
CA PHE A 38 25.15 24.25 -2.76
C PHE A 38 24.46 23.74 -4.01
N SER A 39 24.12 24.66 -4.92
CA SER A 39 23.65 24.32 -6.26
C SER A 39 24.82 23.77 -7.08
N PHE A 40 24.91 22.47 -7.20
CA PHE A 40 25.69 21.86 -8.28
C PHE A 40 24.85 21.93 -9.57
N GLY A 41 25.35 22.65 -10.57
CA GLY A 41 24.74 22.74 -11.89
C GLY A 41 24.53 21.33 -12.47
N SER A 42 23.27 20.98 -12.66
CA SER A 42 22.90 19.74 -13.37
C SER A 42 23.31 19.84 -14.83
N PRO A 43 23.92 18.80 -15.43
CA PRO A 43 24.15 18.76 -16.86
C PRO A 43 22.80 18.79 -17.59
N ALA A 44 22.72 19.58 -18.67
CA ALA A 44 21.53 19.68 -19.49
C ALA A 44 21.11 18.30 -20.01
N ILE A 45 20.04 17.75 -19.40
CA ILE A 45 19.41 16.52 -19.86
C ILE A 45 18.74 16.86 -21.20
N LEU A 46 19.18 16.22 -22.28
CA LEU A 46 18.46 16.18 -23.54
C LEU A 46 16.98 15.88 -23.23
N ARG A 47 16.08 16.79 -23.57
CA ARG A 47 14.64 16.63 -23.41
C ARG A 47 14.17 15.45 -24.28
N ALA A 48 14.14 14.27 -23.68
CA ALA A 48 13.28 13.20 -24.16
C ALA A 48 11.83 13.74 -24.15
N GLY A 49 11.02 13.40 -25.15
CA GLY A 49 9.62 13.81 -25.18
C GLY A 49 8.87 13.46 -23.89
N PRO A 50 7.68 14.00 -23.66
CA PRO A 50 6.94 13.79 -22.43
C PRO A 50 6.76 12.29 -22.19
N ARG A 51 7.39 11.76 -21.13
CA ARG A 51 7.24 10.35 -20.71
C ARG A 51 5.82 10.13 -20.20
N SER A 52 5.25 8.98 -20.49
CA SER A 52 3.96 8.60 -19.91
C SER A 52 4.04 8.58 -18.38
N PRO A 53 3.09 9.19 -17.66
CA PRO A 53 3.12 9.21 -16.21
C PRO A 53 3.08 7.79 -15.64
N LYS A 54 3.76 7.59 -14.51
CA LYS A 54 3.74 6.36 -13.75
C LYS A 54 3.15 6.60 -12.36
N ALA A 55 2.56 5.56 -11.76
CA ALA A 55 2.17 5.59 -10.36
C ALA A 55 2.55 4.28 -9.67
N ILE A 56 3.05 4.42 -8.46
CA ILE A 56 3.25 3.30 -7.54
C ILE A 56 2.39 3.55 -6.31
N VAL A 57 1.57 2.56 -5.96
CA VAL A 57 0.76 2.58 -4.73
C VAL A 57 1.34 1.56 -3.79
N VAL A 58 1.72 1.97 -2.58
CA VAL A 58 2.14 1.08 -1.51
C VAL A 58 1.08 1.11 -0.42
N THR A 59 0.42 -0.01 -0.19
CA THR A 59 -0.44 -0.18 0.98
C THR A 59 0.44 -0.50 2.17
N PHE A 60 0.51 0.41 3.14
CA PHE A 60 1.16 0.21 4.44
C PHE A 60 0.23 -0.66 5.28
N GLY A 61 0.15 -1.92 4.91
CA GLY A 61 -0.92 -2.82 5.27
C GLY A 61 -0.72 -3.54 6.60
N GLY A 62 -1.84 -4.06 7.11
CA GLY A 62 -1.92 -4.63 8.44
C GLY A 62 -2.46 -3.65 9.48
N GLY A 63 -2.54 -2.37 9.14
CA GLY A 63 -3.02 -1.30 10.02
C GLY A 63 -2.07 -0.96 11.18
N SER A 64 -1.89 0.32 11.45
CA SER A 64 -1.10 0.80 12.59
C SER A 64 -1.84 1.94 13.30
N ARG A 65 -1.58 2.10 14.61
CA ARG A 65 -2.10 3.20 15.41
C ARG A 65 -1.12 4.35 15.45
N ASP A 66 -1.62 5.52 15.83
CA ASP A 66 -0.75 6.66 16.09
C ASP A 66 0.14 6.45 17.31
N ASP A 67 -0.32 5.69 18.30
CA ASP A 67 0.45 5.36 19.50
C ASP A 67 1.81 4.74 19.15
N GLU A 68 1.88 3.92 18.11
CA GLU A 68 3.11 3.26 17.66
C GLU A 68 3.76 3.96 16.45
N THR A 69 3.19 5.07 15.95
CA THR A 69 3.71 5.78 14.77
C THR A 69 3.90 7.28 15.02
N PHE A 70 2.86 8.10 14.96
CA PHE A 70 2.96 9.57 14.99
C PHE A 70 2.95 10.18 16.40
N ALA A 71 2.48 9.45 17.42
CA ALA A 71 2.61 9.89 18.80
C ALA A 71 4.10 9.95 19.22
N GLU A 72 4.43 10.77 20.21
CA GLU A 72 5.81 11.05 20.61
C GLU A 72 6.64 9.79 20.82
N ASP A 73 6.13 8.83 21.57
CA ASP A 73 6.80 7.54 21.84
C ASP A 73 6.84 6.60 20.63
N GLY A 74 5.94 6.78 19.66
CA GLY A 74 5.84 5.97 18.44
C GLY A 74 6.78 6.40 17.33
N GLN A 75 7.21 7.66 17.30
CA GLN A 75 7.96 8.26 16.19
C GLN A 75 9.26 7.54 15.86
N GLN A 76 9.91 6.96 16.86
CA GLN A 76 11.10 6.14 16.69
C GLN A 76 10.90 4.90 15.80
N ASN A 77 9.65 4.52 15.55
CA ASN A 77 9.31 3.36 14.73
C ASN A 77 9.11 3.71 13.25
N ILE A 78 9.03 5.01 12.90
CA ILE A 78 8.81 5.48 11.52
C ILE A 78 9.81 6.58 11.11
N PRO A 79 11.13 6.40 11.36
CA PRO A 79 12.13 7.44 11.11
C PRO A 79 12.20 7.85 9.63
N HIS A 80 12.00 6.93 8.68
CA HIS A 80 12.06 7.23 7.25
C HIS A 80 10.83 8.00 6.76
N LEU A 81 9.63 7.64 7.22
CA LEU A 81 8.43 8.44 6.95
C LEU A 81 8.64 9.88 7.42
N LEU A 82 9.16 10.07 8.65
CA LEU A 82 9.28 11.39 9.26
C LEU A 82 10.38 12.26 8.65
N THR A 83 11.54 11.69 8.34
CA THR A 83 12.72 12.46 7.95
C THR A 83 13.00 12.47 6.45
N GLU A 84 12.52 11.48 5.72
CA GLU A 84 12.81 11.33 4.29
C GLU A 84 11.59 11.55 3.40
N LEU A 85 10.41 10.98 3.75
CA LEU A 85 9.26 10.94 2.85
C LEU A 85 8.30 12.11 3.07
N ILE A 86 7.84 12.35 4.30
CA ILE A 86 6.87 13.42 4.62
C ILE A 86 7.38 14.80 4.21
N PRO A 87 8.67 15.18 4.41
CA PRO A 87 9.17 16.48 3.98
C PRO A 87 9.08 16.73 2.46
N ARG A 88 9.00 15.67 1.66
CA ARG A 88 8.91 15.72 0.20
C ARG A 88 7.51 15.46 -0.33
N ALA A 89 6.51 15.40 0.53
CA ALA A 89 5.17 14.94 0.21
C ALA A 89 4.09 15.97 0.50
N THR A 90 2.91 15.74 -0.10
CA THR A 90 1.63 16.19 0.44
C THR A 90 1.11 15.07 1.34
N PHE A 91 0.90 15.37 2.62
CA PHE A 91 0.50 14.43 3.66
C PHE A 91 -0.94 14.68 4.12
N PHE A 92 -1.82 13.70 3.93
CA PHE A 92 -3.20 13.73 4.42
C PHE A 92 -3.27 13.08 5.79
N THR A 93 -3.66 13.83 6.80
CA THR A 93 -3.71 13.37 8.19
C THR A 93 -4.95 12.50 8.50
N ARG A 94 -6.00 12.58 7.67
CA ARG A 94 -7.28 11.91 7.94
C ARG A 94 -7.85 11.28 6.66
N VAL A 95 -7.50 10.02 6.43
CA VAL A 95 -8.11 9.17 5.40
C VAL A 95 -9.10 8.23 6.08
N VAL A 96 -10.37 8.27 5.69
CA VAL A 96 -11.43 7.53 6.36
C VAL A 96 -11.88 6.36 5.49
N ASN A 97 -11.79 5.15 6.01
CA ASN A 97 -12.41 3.96 5.45
C ASN A 97 -13.80 3.76 6.08
N ARG A 98 -14.85 3.91 5.28
CA ARG A 98 -16.26 3.74 5.71
C ARG A 98 -16.78 2.33 5.43
N GLY A 99 -16.00 1.48 4.78
CA GLY A 99 -16.34 0.11 4.41
C GLY A 99 -16.05 -0.91 5.52
N ILE A 100 -15.91 -2.15 5.11
CA ILE A 100 -15.52 -3.27 5.97
C ILE A 100 -14.01 -3.19 6.23
N LEU A 101 -13.60 -3.32 7.47
CA LEU A 101 -12.20 -3.31 7.90
C LEU A 101 -11.63 -4.73 7.90
N GLY A 102 -11.54 -5.32 6.72
CA GLY A 102 -10.82 -6.56 6.47
C GLY A 102 -9.83 -6.30 5.34
N HIS A 103 -8.59 -6.79 5.43
CA HIS A 103 -7.50 -6.38 4.55
C HIS A 103 -7.79 -6.61 3.07
N TYR A 104 -8.40 -7.75 2.71
CA TYR A 104 -8.70 -8.07 1.30
C TYR A 104 -9.83 -7.20 0.74
N VAL A 105 -10.93 -7.05 1.48
CA VAL A 105 -12.08 -6.23 1.04
C VAL A 105 -11.76 -4.74 1.10
N ALA A 106 -10.97 -4.28 2.07
CA ALA A 106 -10.53 -2.89 2.15
C ALA A 106 -9.57 -2.52 1.01
N THR A 107 -8.60 -3.39 0.69
CA THR A 107 -7.70 -3.18 -0.45
C THR A 107 -8.45 -3.24 -1.77
N ALA A 108 -9.45 -4.13 -1.91
CA ALA A 108 -10.37 -4.12 -3.05
C ALA A 108 -11.13 -2.80 -3.17
N SER A 109 -11.61 -2.27 -2.04
CA SER A 109 -12.29 -0.96 -2.01
C SER A 109 -11.37 0.18 -2.43
N LEU A 110 -10.10 0.15 -2.00
CA LEU A 110 -9.07 1.08 -2.48
C LEU A 110 -8.84 0.97 -3.99
N ALA A 111 -8.83 -0.27 -4.53
CA ALA A 111 -8.54 -0.52 -5.94
C ALA A 111 -9.74 -0.26 -6.87
N THR A 112 -10.98 -0.32 -6.37
CA THR A 112 -12.19 -0.07 -7.17
C THR A 112 -12.71 1.36 -7.04
N GLY A 113 -12.36 2.05 -5.93
CA GLY A 113 -12.95 3.34 -5.59
C GLY A 113 -14.42 3.24 -5.13
N VAL A 114 -14.81 2.04 -4.66
CA VAL A 114 -16.13 1.74 -4.08
C VAL A 114 -15.92 0.94 -2.80
N TYR A 115 -16.72 1.16 -1.77
CA TYR A 115 -16.70 0.30 -0.60
C TYR A 115 -17.31 -1.06 -0.93
N GLU A 116 -16.46 -2.04 -1.19
CA GLU A 116 -16.84 -3.41 -1.45
C GLU A 116 -17.41 -4.09 -0.20
N THR A 117 -18.29 -5.08 -0.38
CA THR A 117 -19.06 -5.68 0.73
C THR A 117 -18.95 -7.21 0.80
N PHE A 118 -18.08 -7.82 0.03
CA PHE A 118 -17.88 -9.27 0.07
C PHE A 118 -17.18 -9.73 1.36
N ASN A 119 -17.29 -11.02 1.64
CA ASN A 119 -16.61 -11.64 2.78
C ASN A 119 -15.09 -11.56 2.59
N ASN A 120 -14.39 -11.00 3.58
CA ASN A 120 -12.94 -10.82 3.57
C ASN A 120 -12.15 -12.11 3.28
N PHE A 121 -12.68 -13.28 3.63
CA PHE A 121 -12.02 -14.57 3.46
C PHE A 121 -12.49 -15.36 2.23
N ALA A 122 -13.36 -14.78 1.41
CA ALA A 122 -13.96 -15.50 0.28
C ALA A 122 -13.04 -15.60 -0.96
N ALA A 123 -11.94 -14.82 -1.01
CA ALA A 123 -11.03 -14.74 -2.15
C ALA A 123 -11.74 -14.54 -3.51
N VAL A 124 -12.83 -13.77 -3.51
CA VAL A 124 -13.63 -13.47 -4.70
C VAL A 124 -13.11 -12.21 -5.39
N PRO A 125 -13.33 -12.05 -6.71
CA PRO A 125 -13.02 -10.81 -7.39
C PRO A 125 -13.89 -9.65 -6.85
N PRO A 126 -13.40 -8.40 -6.92
CA PRO A 126 -14.23 -7.23 -6.65
C PRO A 126 -15.48 -7.18 -7.54
N ASP A 127 -16.56 -6.62 -7.00
CA ASP A 127 -17.82 -6.45 -7.74
C ASP A 127 -17.75 -5.31 -8.77
N TYR A 128 -16.92 -4.30 -8.48
CA TYR A 128 -16.73 -3.13 -9.33
C TYR A 128 -15.37 -3.16 -10.03
N PRO A 129 -15.27 -2.52 -11.23
CA PRO A 129 -14.01 -2.46 -11.97
C PRO A 129 -12.90 -1.84 -11.15
N THR A 130 -11.72 -2.45 -11.23
CA THR A 130 -10.52 -1.97 -10.56
C THR A 130 -9.84 -0.86 -11.33
N VAL A 131 -8.99 -0.11 -10.68
CA VAL A 131 -8.11 0.89 -11.29
C VAL A 131 -7.29 0.32 -12.46
N PHE A 132 -6.95 -0.96 -12.40
CA PHE A 132 -6.15 -1.64 -13.42
C PHE A 132 -6.95 -1.87 -14.71
N GLU A 133 -8.24 -2.19 -14.60
CA GLU A 133 -9.14 -2.36 -15.75
C GLU A 133 -9.37 -1.02 -16.43
N TYR A 134 -9.63 0.06 -15.68
CA TYR A 134 -9.71 1.42 -16.25
C TYR A 134 -8.41 1.80 -16.94
N PHE A 135 -7.27 1.66 -16.25
CA PHE A 135 -5.96 2.01 -16.76
C PHE A 135 -5.64 1.24 -18.05
N ARG A 136 -5.86 -0.09 -18.06
CA ARG A 136 -5.49 -0.90 -19.22
C ARG A 136 -6.42 -0.73 -20.40
N GLN A 137 -7.73 -0.71 -20.17
CA GLN A 137 -8.70 -0.68 -21.25
C GLN A 137 -8.94 0.73 -21.80
N ASP A 138 -9.15 1.71 -20.92
CA ASP A 138 -9.46 3.07 -21.37
C ASP A 138 -8.22 3.75 -22.00
N LEU A 139 -7.01 3.41 -21.54
CA LEU A 139 -5.75 3.93 -22.09
C LEU A 139 -5.05 2.96 -23.07
N LYS A 140 -5.64 1.80 -23.36
CA LYS A 140 -5.10 0.76 -24.27
C LYS A 140 -3.69 0.31 -23.88
N ARG A 141 -3.48 0.09 -22.59
CA ARG A 141 -2.17 -0.33 -22.03
C ARG A 141 -2.02 -1.87 -22.07
N PRO A 142 -0.81 -2.39 -22.34
CA PRO A 142 -0.56 -3.83 -22.33
C PRO A 142 -0.64 -4.41 -20.91
N VAL A 143 -0.77 -5.74 -20.80
CA VAL A 143 -0.83 -6.44 -19.50
C VAL A 143 0.44 -6.22 -18.68
N THR A 144 1.59 -6.10 -19.32
CA THR A 144 2.88 -5.90 -18.66
C THR A 144 3.03 -4.52 -18.00
N ASP A 145 2.07 -3.63 -18.21
CA ASP A 145 2.13 -2.25 -17.74
C ASP A 145 1.35 -2.01 -16.42
N ALA A 146 0.65 -3.04 -15.92
CA ALA A 146 -0.10 -2.98 -14.68
C ALA A 146 0.13 -4.25 -13.83
N TRP A 147 0.63 -4.09 -12.60
CA TRP A 147 0.98 -5.18 -11.71
C TRP A 147 0.52 -4.95 -10.28
N VAL A 148 0.18 -6.05 -9.61
CA VAL A 148 -0.05 -6.14 -8.16
C VAL A 148 0.95 -7.13 -7.58
N VAL A 149 1.65 -6.72 -6.52
CA VAL A 149 2.46 -7.60 -5.68
C VAL A 149 1.89 -7.57 -4.27
N ALA A 150 1.42 -8.70 -3.78
CA ALA A 150 0.77 -8.80 -2.47
C ALA A 150 1.14 -10.12 -1.78
N PRO A 151 1.46 -10.13 -0.47
CA PRO A 151 2.10 -11.27 0.18
C PRO A 151 1.20 -12.50 0.33
N SER A 152 -0.10 -12.31 0.43
CA SER A 152 -1.06 -13.32 0.90
C SER A 152 -2.04 -13.74 -0.20
N ASN A 153 -2.51 -14.99 -0.14
CA ASN A 153 -3.43 -15.59 -1.15
C ASN A 153 -4.77 -14.86 -1.25
N GLY A 154 -5.25 -14.23 -0.18
CA GLY A 154 -6.49 -13.44 -0.19
C GLY A 154 -6.48 -12.30 -1.21
N PHE A 155 -5.32 -11.77 -1.55
CA PHE A 155 -5.17 -10.73 -2.56
C PHE A 155 -5.19 -11.23 -4.01
N ASN A 156 -5.31 -12.54 -4.25
CA ASN A 156 -5.22 -13.16 -5.58
C ASN A 156 -6.20 -12.56 -6.61
N ARG A 157 -7.32 -12.01 -6.17
CA ARG A 157 -8.36 -11.48 -7.06
C ARG A 157 -8.39 -9.97 -7.19
N ILE A 158 -7.48 -9.26 -6.50
CA ILE A 158 -7.55 -7.81 -6.41
C ILE A 158 -7.20 -7.09 -7.72
N GLY A 159 -6.47 -7.75 -8.61
CA GLY A 159 -6.02 -7.17 -9.87
C GLY A 159 -7.10 -7.06 -10.94
N GLU A 160 -8.19 -7.83 -10.84
CA GLU A 160 -9.24 -7.89 -11.87
C GLU A 160 -10.60 -8.16 -11.22
N SER A 161 -11.60 -7.39 -11.59
CA SER A 161 -13.00 -7.63 -11.23
C SER A 161 -13.65 -8.66 -12.18
N GLY A 162 -14.79 -9.17 -11.81
CA GLY A 162 -15.65 -9.91 -12.72
C GLY A 162 -16.65 -9.01 -13.48
N HIS A 163 -16.46 -7.70 -13.46
CA HIS A 163 -17.46 -6.77 -13.92
C HIS A 163 -17.66 -6.82 -15.45
N ARG A 164 -18.91 -6.99 -15.86
CA ARG A 164 -19.32 -7.20 -17.27
C ARG A 164 -18.87 -6.10 -18.25
N ALA A 165 -18.58 -4.90 -17.76
CA ALA A 165 -18.17 -3.78 -18.62
C ALA A 165 -16.75 -3.94 -19.15
N TYR A 166 -15.90 -4.73 -18.49
CA TYR A 166 -14.49 -4.92 -18.88
C TYR A 166 -14.18 -6.35 -19.31
N GLY A 167 -14.80 -7.36 -18.69
CA GLY A 167 -14.57 -8.76 -19.02
C GLY A 167 -13.29 -9.34 -18.40
N LYS A 168 -12.93 -10.54 -18.82
CA LYS A 168 -11.77 -11.26 -18.28
C LYS A 168 -10.47 -10.89 -18.98
N GLY A 169 -9.36 -10.93 -18.25
CA GLY A 169 -8.01 -10.67 -18.78
C GLY A 169 -7.71 -9.19 -19.01
N THR A 170 -8.52 -8.31 -18.42
CA THR A 170 -8.43 -6.86 -18.61
C THR A 170 -7.76 -6.13 -17.45
N GLY A 171 -7.55 -6.80 -16.32
CA GLY A 171 -6.93 -6.27 -15.12
C GLY A 171 -5.40 -6.39 -15.08
N ALA A 172 -4.80 -6.27 -13.90
CA ALA A 172 -3.37 -6.40 -13.65
C ALA A 172 -2.89 -7.83 -13.58
N GLY A 173 -1.61 -8.06 -13.86
CA GLY A 173 -0.90 -9.26 -13.41
C GLY A 173 -0.79 -9.24 -11.88
N VAL A 174 -1.06 -10.38 -11.22
CA VAL A 174 -0.97 -10.49 -9.76
C VAL A 174 0.13 -11.47 -9.40
N ILE A 175 1.07 -11.03 -8.57
CA ILE A 175 2.13 -11.87 -8.02
C ILE A 175 1.91 -12.01 -6.52
N LEU A 176 1.85 -13.26 -6.07
CA LEU A 176 1.74 -13.64 -4.67
C LEU A 176 3.06 -14.28 -4.24
N PRO A 177 3.97 -13.55 -3.58
CA PRO A 177 5.31 -14.03 -3.26
C PRO A 177 5.34 -15.35 -2.51
N LYS A 178 4.48 -15.54 -1.52
CA LYS A 178 4.36 -16.81 -0.77
C LYS A 178 4.04 -17.99 -1.70
N ARG A 179 3.15 -17.77 -2.66
CA ARG A 179 2.79 -18.81 -3.63
C ARG A 179 3.95 -19.17 -4.56
N LEU A 180 4.75 -18.19 -4.99
CA LEU A 180 5.94 -18.44 -5.80
C LEU A 180 6.90 -19.40 -5.09
N LEU A 181 7.13 -19.19 -3.80
CA LEU A 181 8.00 -20.07 -2.99
C LEU A 181 7.35 -21.43 -2.76
N SER A 182 6.08 -21.49 -2.38
CA SER A 182 5.39 -22.76 -2.05
C SER A 182 5.31 -23.71 -3.24
N THR A 183 5.08 -23.22 -4.45
CA THR A 183 5.02 -24.03 -5.67
C THR A 183 6.39 -24.51 -6.16
N ALA A 184 7.44 -23.73 -5.92
CA ALA A 184 8.81 -24.06 -6.34
C ALA A 184 9.49 -25.06 -5.40
N LEU A 185 8.98 -25.26 -4.19
CA LEU A 185 9.63 -25.98 -3.09
C LEU A 185 8.98 -27.33 -2.77
N ALA A 186 8.33 -27.99 -3.74
CA ALA A 186 7.75 -29.30 -3.55
C ALA A 186 8.79 -30.28 -2.99
N GLY A 187 9.01 -30.27 -1.66
CA GLY A 187 9.90 -31.17 -0.95
C GLY A 187 10.74 -30.62 0.21
N SER A 188 10.94 -29.30 0.35
CA SER A 188 11.71 -28.71 1.46
C SER A 188 11.31 -27.27 1.76
N ASN A 189 10.24 -27.09 2.53
CA ASN A 189 9.76 -25.77 2.92
C ASN A 189 10.48 -25.17 4.15
N ALA A 190 11.34 -25.94 4.83
CA ALA A 190 11.94 -25.52 6.11
C ALA A 190 12.75 -24.22 6.00
N ASP A 191 13.47 -24.03 4.91
CA ASP A 191 14.32 -22.84 4.70
C ASP A 191 13.52 -21.53 4.51
N PHE A 192 12.23 -21.63 4.16
CA PHE A 192 11.36 -20.49 3.83
C PHE A 192 10.15 -20.36 4.75
N GLU A 193 10.07 -21.15 5.81
CA GLU A 193 8.92 -21.16 6.70
C GLU A 193 8.60 -19.74 7.22
N HIS A 194 9.62 -18.96 7.55
CA HIS A 194 9.48 -17.59 8.03
C HIS A 194 8.90 -16.61 6.96
N LEU A 195 9.10 -16.87 5.67
CA LEU A 195 8.51 -16.10 4.57
C LEU A 195 7.11 -16.60 4.18
N LEU A 196 6.76 -17.82 4.57
CA LEU A 196 5.46 -18.44 4.27
C LEU A 196 4.45 -18.23 5.39
N ARG A 197 4.89 -17.81 6.58
CA ARG A 197 4.00 -17.59 7.72
C ARG A 197 2.94 -16.54 7.39
N ASP A 198 1.73 -16.88 7.77
CA ASP A 198 0.60 -15.98 7.81
C ASP A 198 -0.24 -16.30 9.04
N ASN A 199 -0.81 -15.28 9.66
CA ASN A 199 -1.61 -15.47 10.87
C ASN A 199 -2.98 -16.10 10.60
N TYR A 200 -3.44 -16.06 9.35
CA TYR A 200 -4.79 -16.45 8.95
C TYR A 200 -4.87 -17.47 7.84
N GLU A 201 -3.84 -17.60 7.02
CA GLU A 201 -3.82 -18.52 5.91
C GLU A 201 -2.85 -19.67 6.19
N SER A 202 -3.26 -20.91 5.87
CA SER A 202 -2.29 -22.00 5.82
C SER A 202 -1.20 -21.68 4.80
N PRO A 203 0.08 -21.79 5.13
CA PRO A 203 1.18 -21.57 4.19
C PRO A 203 1.09 -22.43 2.92
N LEU A 204 0.41 -23.56 3.05
CA LEU A 204 0.25 -24.58 2.00
C LEU A 204 -1.18 -24.65 1.47
N SER A 205 -2.05 -23.70 1.81
CA SER A 205 -3.39 -23.68 1.24
C SER A 205 -3.29 -23.62 -0.29
N ALA A 206 -3.97 -24.55 -0.94
CA ALA A 206 -4.05 -24.56 -2.40
C ALA A 206 -4.55 -23.20 -2.88
N PRO A 207 -3.95 -22.63 -3.94
CA PRO A 207 -4.43 -21.38 -4.48
C PRO A 207 -5.90 -21.52 -4.85
N PRO A 208 -6.74 -20.52 -4.55
CA PRO A 208 -8.11 -20.53 -5.01
C PRO A 208 -8.11 -20.69 -6.54
N GLU A 209 -8.95 -21.60 -7.05
CA GLU A 209 -9.08 -21.84 -8.47
C GLU A 209 -9.35 -20.54 -9.23
N GLY A 210 -8.69 -20.35 -10.36
CA GLY A 210 -8.99 -19.28 -11.31
C GLY A 210 -8.35 -17.92 -11.06
N GLY A 211 -7.31 -17.79 -10.24
CA GLY A 211 -6.51 -16.56 -10.18
C GLY A 211 -5.50 -16.45 -11.32
N ASN A 212 -5.20 -15.25 -11.78
CA ASN A 212 -4.15 -14.96 -12.77
C ASN A 212 -2.73 -15.08 -12.16
N GLY A 213 -2.55 -15.93 -11.15
CA GLY A 213 -1.28 -16.08 -10.45
C GLY A 213 -0.20 -16.66 -11.37
N ILE A 214 0.91 -15.94 -11.45
CA ILE A 214 2.11 -16.37 -12.16
C ILE A 214 2.91 -17.29 -11.23
N ASP A 215 3.38 -18.45 -11.73
CA ASP A 215 4.32 -19.29 -11.00
C ASP A 215 5.76 -18.78 -11.10
N LEU A 216 6.67 -19.35 -10.29
CA LEU A 216 8.06 -18.89 -10.24
C LEU A 216 8.81 -19.08 -11.56
N HIS A 217 8.54 -20.18 -12.29
CA HIS A 217 9.22 -20.43 -13.57
C HIS A 217 8.77 -19.44 -14.64
N ALA A 218 7.46 -19.19 -14.76
CA ALA A 218 6.92 -18.20 -15.67
C ALA A 218 7.41 -16.78 -15.33
N LEU A 219 7.50 -16.44 -14.04
CA LEU A 219 8.07 -15.17 -13.61
C LEU A 219 9.56 -15.07 -13.94
N ALA A 220 10.32 -16.12 -13.68
CA ALA A 220 11.75 -16.19 -13.99
C ALA A 220 12.03 -16.03 -15.49
N GLU A 221 11.24 -16.68 -16.33
CA GLU A 221 11.33 -16.53 -17.79
C GLU A 221 11.00 -15.11 -18.23
N MET A 222 9.90 -14.55 -17.72
CA MET A 222 9.46 -13.20 -18.06
C MET A 222 10.48 -12.12 -17.65
N LEU A 223 11.05 -12.22 -16.45
CA LEU A 223 11.99 -11.25 -15.89
C LEU A 223 13.45 -11.60 -16.18
N LYS A 224 13.72 -12.75 -16.80
CA LYS A 224 15.04 -13.24 -17.17
C LYS A 224 16.00 -13.34 -15.97
N PHE A 225 15.57 -13.98 -14.91
CA PHE A 225 16.40 -14.31 -13.76
C PHE A 225 16.52 -15.82 -13.53
N SER A 226 17.55 -16.24 -12.79
CA SER A 226 17.71 -17.62 -12.37
C SER A 226 16.81 -17.94 -11.18
N VAL A 227 16.05 -19.05 -11.25
CA VAL A 227 15.25 -19.54 -10.11
C VAL A 227 16.14 -19.80 -8.88
N ASN A 228 17.35 -20.33 -9.10
CA ASN A 228 18.29 -20.59 -8.02
C ASN A 228 18.78 -19.30 -7.34
N ASP A 229 19.07 -18.26 -8.13
CA ASP A 229 19.48 -16.96 -7.58
C ASP A 229 18.34 -16.30 -6.82
N PHE A 230 17.11 -16.40 -7.34
CA PHE A 230 15.92 -15.94 -6.63
C PHE A 230 15.77 -16.64 -5.28
N GLN A 231 15.85 -17.97 -5.25
CA GLN A 231 15.75 -18.73 -4.01
C GLN A 231 16.90 -18.43 -3.05
N ALA A 232 18.13 -18.29 -3.56
CA ALA A 232 19.29 -17.91 -2.74
C ALA A 232 19.08 -16.54 -2.10
N HIS A 233 18.58 -15.56 -2.86
CA HIS A 233 18.25 -14.25 -2.32
C HIS A 233 17.08 -14.32 -1.32
N ALA A 234 16.00 -15.04 -1.62
CA ALA A 234 14.86 -15.18 -0.74
C ALA A 234 15.25 -15.73 0.66
N ARG A 235 16.28 -16.60 0.75
CA ARG A 235 16.80 -17.09 2.04
C ARG A 235 17.45 -15.99 2.88
N THR A 236 17.85 -14.88 2.30
CA THR A 236 18.45 -13.75 3.03
C THR A 236 17.42 -12.77 3.59
N LEU A 237 16.16 -12.88 3.15
CA LEU A 237 15.08 -11.99 3.55
C LEU A 237 14.47 -12.47 4.87
N SER A 238 13.97 -11.54 5.67
CA SER A 238 13.43 -11.82 7.01
C SER A 238 11.90 -11.85 7.04
N SER A 239 11.21 -11.39 5.98
CA SER A 239 9.76 -11.29 5.99
C SER A 239 9.09 -11.39 4.61
N PRO A 240 7.79 -11.72 4.55
CA PRO A 240 6.99 -11.69 3.33
C PRO A 240 6.96 -10.34 2.64
N ASP A 241 6.96 -9.24 3.39
CA ASP A 241 6.95 -7.88 2.84
C ASP A 241 8.28 -7.54 2.16
N GLU A 242 9.43 -7.97 2.72
CA GLU A 242 10.74 -7.83 2.06
C GLU A 242 10.77 -8.58 0.73
N LEU A 243 10.20 -9.78 0.68
CA LEU A 243 10.09 -10.55 -0.56
C LEU A 243 9.18 -9.84 -1.58
N SER A 244 8.09 -9.23 -1.12
CA SER A 244 7.20 -8.43 -1.97
C SER A 244 7.92 -7.24 -2.59
N ILE A 245 8.71 -6.51 -1.80
CA ILE A 245 9.51 -5.37 -2.29
C ILE A 245 10.62 -5.85 -3.24
N TYR A 246 11.29 -6.95 -2.95
CA TYR A 246 12.28 -7.52 -3.87
C TYR A 246 11.68 -7.81 -5.25
N ILE A 247 10.52 -8.47 -5.30
CA ILE A 247 9.82 -8.76 -6.56
C ILE A 247 9.36 -7.48 -7.25
N ALA A 248 8.82 -6.52 -6.52
CA ALA A 248 8.41 -5.22 -7.06
C ALA A 248 9.59 -4.50 -7.73
N LYS A 249 10.77 -4.51 -7.10
CA LYS A 249 12.00 -3.93 -7.69
C LYS A 249 12.44 -4.68 -8.95
N GLN A 250 12.30 -6.01 -9.01
CA GLN A 250 12.58 -6.77 -10.24
C GLN A 250 11.60 -6.40 -11.38
N LEU A 251 10.31 -6.23 -11.07
CA LEU A 251 9.32 -5.74 -12.05
C LEU A 251 9.67 -4.34 -12.54
N MET A 252 10.02 -3.44 -11.64
CA MET A 252 10.43 -2.08 -11.99
C MET A 252 11.62 -2.09 -12.95
N GLN A 253 12.67 -2.83 -12.63
CA GLN A 253 13.90 -2.89 -13.42
C GLN A 253 13.74 -3.57 -14.78
N LYS A 254 12.86 -4.58 -14.89
CA LYS A 254 12.78 -5.44 -16.08
C LYS A 254 11.63 -5.11 -17.02
N LEU A 255 10.50 -4.67 -16.47
CA LEU A 255 9.28 -4.38 -17.24
C LEU A 255 8.90 -2.89 -17.23
N SER A 256 9.41 -2.15 -16.26
CA SER A 256 9.12 -0.72 -16.08
C SER A 256 7.61 -0.38 -16.11
N PRO A 257 6.74 -1.11 -15.38
CA PRO A 257 5.30 -0.87 -15.43
C PRO A 257 4.94 0.57 -15.10
N SER A 258 3.84 1.06 -15.69
CA SER A 258 3.35 2.40 -15.40
C SER A 258 2.43 2.42 -14.17
N LEU A 259 1.76 1.31 -13.84
CA LEU A 259 0.93 1.19 -12.64
C LEU A 259 1.36 -0.05 -11.85
N LEU A 260 1.98 0.18 -10.70
CA LEU A 260 2.41 -0.87 -9.78
C LEU A 260 1.73 -0.69 -8.42
N TRP A 261 1.06 -1.74 -7.94
CA TRP A 261 0.48 -1.77 -6.61
C TRP A 261 1.19 -2.80 -5.74
N ILE A 262 1.70 -2.35 -4.62
CA ILE A 262 2.43 -3.19 -3.65
C ILE A 262 1.63 -3.18 -2.35
N THR A 263 1.20 -4.33 -1.89
CA THR A 263 0.58 -4.47 -0.58
C THR A 263 1.60 -5.02 0.40
N LEU A 264 1.87 -4.31 1.49
CA LEU A 264 2.58 -4.81 2.66
C LEU A 264 1.55 -5.37 3.64
N HIS A 265 1.91 -6.34 4.47
CA HIS A 265 0.96 -7.00 5.37
C HIS A 265 1.57 -7.55 6.67
N ASP A 266 2.87 -7.42 6.87
CA ASP A 266 3.56 -7.95 8.06
C ASP A 266 3.03 -7.37 9.37
N ILE A 267 2.52 -6.13 9.38
CA ILE A 267 1.96 -5.47 10.57
C ILE A 267 0.77 -6.24 11.14
N ASP A 268 0.09 -7.06 10.34
CA ASP A 268 -1.04 -7.88 10.79
C ASP A 268 -0.66 -8.98 11.80
N VAL A 269 0.63 -9.22 12.00
CA VAL A 269 1.14 -10.02 13.14
C VAL A 269 0.62 -9.54 14.49
N ALA A 270 0.15 -8.29 14.57
CA ALA A 270 -0.50 -7.71 15.75
C ALA A 270 -1.61 -8.59 16.33
N HIS A 271 -2.35 -9.32 15.50
CA HIS A 271 -3.38 -10.24 15.96
C HIS A 271 -2.87 -11.37 16.84
N SER A 272 -1.58 -11.72 16.75
CA SER A 272 -0.95 -12.70 17.64
C SER A 272 -0.78 -12.21 19.09
N GLY A 273 -0.93 -10.91 19.34
CA GLY A 273 -0.69 -10.27 20.62
C GLY A 273 0.80 -10.01 20.92
N ALA A 274 1.69 -10.35 20.00
CA ALA A 274 3.13 -10.11 20.15
C ALA A 274 3.47 -8.65 19.80
N PHE A 275 3.37 -7.74 20.76
CA PHE A 275 3.57 -6.31 20.57
C PHE A 275 4.94 -5.97 19.96
N SER A 276 6.01 -6.67 20.39
CA SER A 276 7.34 -6.44 19.82
C SER A 276 7.42 -6.76 18.33
N LEU A 277 6.77 -7.83 17.88
CA LEU A 277 6.72 -8.20 16.46
C LEU A 277 5.89 -7.20 15.66
N TYR A 278 4.80 -6.69 16.24
CA TYR A 278 3.97 -5.64 15.65
C TYR A 278 4.78 -4.35 15.40
N VAL A 279 5.52 -3.89 16.42
CA VAL A 279 6.38 -2.70 16.32
C VAL A 279 7.51 -2.92 15.31
N GLU A 280 8.12 -4.11 15.30
CA GLU A 280 9.17 -4.44 14.32
C GLU A 280 8.62 -4.43 12.89
N ALA A 281 7.41 -4.94 12.67
CA ALA A 281 6.75 -4.90 11.37
C ALA A 281 6.46 -3.46 10.92
N ILE A 282 6.08 -2.55 11.83
CA ILE A 282 5.94 -1.11 11.53
C ILE A 282 7.28 -0.52 11.05
N ARG A 283 8.38 -0.77 11.78
CA ARG A 283 9.72 -0.29 11.42
C ARG A 283 10.18 -0.82 10.07
N ARG A 284 9.88 -2.07 9.79
CA ARG A 284 10.17 -2.70 8.49
C ARG A 284 9.37 -2.04 7.38
N SER A 285 8.07 -1.85 7.55
CA SER A 285 7.23 -1.20 6.55
C SER A 285 7.66 0.24 6.28
N ASP A 286 8.08 0.99 7.30
CA ASP A 286 8.66 2.34 7.17
C ASP A 286 9.90 2.32 6.27
N TYR A 287 10.85 1.42 6.56
CA TYR A 287 12.06 1.25 5.77
C TYR A 287 11.77 0.85 4.32
N LEU A 288 10.87 -0.11 4.11
CA LEU A 288 10.51 -0.62 2.78
C LEU A 288 9.82 0.43 1.91
N CYS A 289 9.00 1.31 2.50
CA CYS A 289 8.43 2.46 1.79
C CYS A 289 9.52 3.42 1.30
N ALA A 290 10.51 3.70 2.13
CA ALA A 290 11.65 4.54 1.73
C ALA A 290 12.53 3.85 0.65
N GLU A 291 12.69 2.54 0.72
CA GLU A 291 13.40 1.77 -0.32
C GLU A 291 12.74 1.90 -1.70
N ILE A 292 11.42 1.84 -1.76
CA ILE A 292 10.69 2.06 -3.02
C ILE A 292 10.92 3.48 -3.53
N TRP A 293 10.88 4.49 -2.66
CA TRP A 293 11.15 5.87 -3.08
C TRP A 293 12.58 6.03 -3.62
N ARG A 294 13.58 5.50 -2.93
CA ARG A 294 14.97 5.53 -3.40
C ARG A 294 15.15 4.79 -4.73
N THR A 295 14.41 3.70 -4.93
CA THR A 295 14.41 2.96 -6.21
C THR A 295 13.81 3.82 -7.33
N ILE A 296 12.72 4.55 -7.06
CA ILE A 296 12.11 5.50 -8.01
C ILE A 296 13.12 6.59 -8.38
N GLU A 297 13.81 7.18 -7.41
CA GLU A 297 14.77 8.27 -7.67
C GLU A 297 16.02 7.80 -8.44
N ALA A 298 16.45 6.57 -8.20
CA ALA A 298 17.66 6.00 -8.82
C ALA A 298 17.43 5.47 -10.24
N ASP A 299 16.21 5.13 -10.62
CA ASP A 299 15.90 4.53 -11.92
C ASP A 299 15.45 5.60 -12.92
N PRO A 300 16.18 5.79 -14.05
CA PRO A 300 15.84 6.79 -15.06
C PRO A 300 14.42 6.67 -15.65
N GLU A 301 13.85 5.46 -15.67
CA GLU A 301 12.48 5.24 -16.16
C GLU A 301 11.41 5.76 -15.19
N TYR A 302 11.75 5.91 -13.92
CA TYR A 302 10.84 6.35 -12.86
C TYR A 302 11.13 7.75 -12.35
N ALA A 303 12.40 8.15 -12.30
CA ALA A 303 12.82 9.44 -11.76
C ALA A 303 12.16 10.62 -12.48
N GLY A 304 11.53 11.51 -11.71
CA GLY A 304 10.85 12.70 -12.24
C GLY A 304 9.58 12.42 -13.06
N ASN A 305 9.07 11.17 -13.06
CA ASN A 305 7.92 10.73 -13.85
C ASN A 305 6.89 9.92 -13.05
N THR A 306 7.18 9.61 -11.80
CA THR A 306 6.38 8.69 -10.98
C THR A 306 5.74 9.40 -9.80
N THR A 307 4.44 9.19 -9.61
CA THR A 307 3.74 9.55 -8.39
C THR A 307 3.69 8.35 -7.46
N LEU A 308 4.21 8.50 -6.26
CA LEU A 308 4.15 7.51 -5.19
C LEU A 308 3.01 7.85 -4.24
N PHE A 309 2.14 6.87 -3.99
CA PHE A 309 1.12 6.91 -2.95
C PHE A 309 1.47 5.88 -1.87
N ILE A 310 1.49 6.29 -0.61
CA ILE A 310 1.64 5.39 0.53
C ILE A 310 0.47 5.63 1.47
N LEU A 311 -0.28 4.60 1.79
CA LEU A 311 -1.43 4.68 2.70
C LEU A 311 -1.72 3.33 3.35
N PRO A 312 -2.12 3.28 4.63
CA PRO A 312 -2.73 2.08 5.19
C PRO A 312 -4.11 1.82 4.59
N ASP A 313 -4.53 0.57 4.56
CA ASP A 313 -5.89 0.18 4.19
C ASP A 313 -6.93 0.63 5.24
N PHE A 314 -6.52 0.66 6.53
CA PHE A 314 -7.22 1.23 7.69
C PHE A 314 -6.27 1.30 8.89
N GLY A 315 -6.77 1.70 10.07
CA GLY A 315 -6.03 1.74 11.34
C GLY A 315 -6.28 0.52 12.21
N ARG A 316 -5.96 0.63 13.52
CA ARG A 316 -6.30 -0.36 14.54
C ARG A 316 -7.07 0.28 15.67
N ASP A 317 -7.75 -0.56 16.47
CA ASP A 317 -8.61 -0.11 17.58
C ASP A 317 -7.82 0.67 18.63
N SER A 318 -8.50 1.60 19.27
CA SER A 318 -8.00 2.20 20.50
C SER A 318 -8.03 1.20 21.67
N ASP A 319 -7.19 1.40 22.68
CA ASP A 319 -7.23 0.59 23.92
C ASP A 319 -8.49 0.86 24.75
N PHE A 320 -9.23 1.92 24.45
CA PHE A 320 -10.53 2.23 25.06
C PHE A 320 -11.68 1.40 24.49
N SER A 321 -11.44 0.68 23.37
CA SER A 321 -12.43 -0.25 22.81
C SER A 321 -12.68 -1.43 23.75
N PRO A 322 -13.92 -1.99 23.77
CA PRO A 322 -14.23 -3.15 24.60
C PRO A 322 -13.27 -4.31 24.34
N GLY A 323 -12.65 -4.78 25.41
CA GLY A 323 -11.67 -5.90 25.36
C GLY A 323 -10.22 -5.48 25.55
N GLY A 324 -9.88 -4.18 25.56
CA GLY A 324 -8.51 -3.69 25.69
C GLY A 324 -7.60 -4.14 24.56
N ASN A 325 -6.28 -3.91 24.66
CA ASN A 325 -5.28 -4.31 23.68
C ASN A 325 -5.65 -3.95 22.23
N GLY A 326 -6.04 -2.69 22.01
CA GLY A 326 -6.57 -2.21 20.73
C GLY A 326 -5.66 -2.52 19.54
N PHE A 327 -4.33 -2.55 19.73
CA PHE A 327 -3.39 -2.88 18.66
C PHE A 327 -3.63 -4.26 18.02
N GLN A 328 -4.26 -5.19 18.74
CA GLN A 328 -4.58 -6.53 18.21
C GLN A 328 -5.79 -6.55 17.27
N HIS A 329 -6.58 -5.49 17.24
CA HIS A 329 -7.88 -5.50 16.58
C HIS A 329 -8.05 -4.32 15.60
N HIS A 330 -8.96 -4.50 14.65
CA HIS A 330 -9.43 -3.45 13.74
C HIS A 330 -10.94 -3.61 13.48
N ARG A 331 -11.72 -3.33 14.53
CA ARG A 331 -13.17 -3.52 14.49
C ARG A 331 -13.85 -2.35 13.77
N THR A 332 -14.83 -2.67 12.96
CA THR A 332 -15.58 -1.68 12.16
C THR A 332 -16.27 -0.60 13.00
N GLY A 333 -16.55 -0.89 14.28
CA GLY A 333 -17.16 0.06 15.21
C GLY A 333 -16.21 1.08 15.83
N ASP A 334 -14.90 0.91 15.72
CA ASP A 334 -13.91 1.83 16.28
C ASP A 334 -13.58 2.95 15.28
N ALA A 335 -13.67 4.21 15.68
CA ALA A 335 -13.37 5.36 14.83
C ALA A 335 -11.88 5.48 14.51
N VAL A 336 -11.01 5.02 15.40
CA VAL A 336 -9.54 5.03 15.20
C VAL A 336 -9.17 4.01 14.12
N SER A 337 -9.75 2.80 14.17
CA SER A 337 -9.55 1.80 13.12
C SER A 337 -9.98 2.28 11.73
N ARG A 338 -10.99 3.15 11.67
CA ARG A 338 -11.49 3.71 10.40
C ARG A 338 -10.67 4.86 9.85
N THR A 339 -9.80 5.46 10.68
CA THR A 339 -9.08 6.69 10.32
C THR A 339 -7.59 6.43 10.24
N THR A 340 -7.05 6.66 9.06
CA THR A 340 -5.63 6.50 8.76
C THR A 340 -5.07 7.76 8.07
N TRP A 341 -3.96 7.64 7.41
CA TRP A 341 -3.23 8.72 6.73
C TRP A 341 -2.91 8.32 5.28
N MET A 342 -2.50 9.31 4.48
CA MET A 342 -1.96 9.06 3.14
C MET A 342 -0.85 10.07 2.85
N LEU A 343 0.21 9.58 2.26
CA LEU A 343 1.32 10.35 1.75
C LEU A 343 1.34 10.25 0.23
N VAL A 344 1.51 11.40 -0.45
CA VAL A 344 1.63 11.45 -1.91
C VAL A 344 2.82 12.31 -2.29
N MET A 345 3.68 11.80 -3.16
CA MET A 345 4.88 12.50 -3.59
C MET A 345 5.21 12.20 -5.05
N GLY A 346 5.94 13.11 -5.70
CA GLY A 346 6.33 12.98 -7.10
C GLY A 346 6.10 14.26 -7.92
N PRO A 347 6.25 14.21 -9.25
CA PRO A 347 6.17 15.39 -10.10
C PRO A 347 4.83 16.10 -10.00
N GLY A 348 4.88 17.41 -9.78
CA GLY A 348 3.69 18.25 -9.63
C GLY A 348 2.99 18.15 -8.29
N ILE A 349 3.46 17.30 -7.38
CA ILE A 349 2.97 17.23 -6.00
C ILE A 349 3.72 18.26 -5.16
N ARG A 350 2.98 19.01 -4.34
CA ARG A 350 3.59 19.99 -3.44
C ARG A 350 4.29 19.30 -2.29
N GLU A 351 5.52 19.69 -2.05
CA GLU A 351 6.34 19.16 -0.94
C GLU A 351 6.00 19.87 0.37
N ASN A 352 6.18 19.16 1.48
CA ASN A 352 6.01 19.67 2.83
C ASN A 352 4.63 20.31 3.09
N VAL A 353 3.58 19.70 2.55
CA VAL A 353 2.20 20.19 2.71
C VAL A 353 1.38 19.19 3.54
N VAL A 354 0.69 19.71 4.54
CA VAL A 354 -0.20 18.92 5.40
C VAL A 354 -1.65 19.28 5.11
N ILE A 355 -2.45 18.28 4.77
CA ILE A 355 -3.88 18.39 4.50
C ILE A 355 -4.64 17.77 5.68
N ASP A 356 -5.33 18.60 6.46
CA ASP A 356 -6.03 18.17 7.67
C ASP A 356 -7.56 18.03 7.50
N ARG A 357 -8.06 18.04 6.28
CA ARG A 357 -9.45 17.68 6.02
C ARG A 357 -9.64 16.17 5.92
N ALA A 358 -10.81 15.67 6.28
CA ALA A 358 -11.14 14.27 6.04
C ALA A 358 -11.30 14.00 4.54
N VAL A 359 -10.68 12.93 4.06
CA VAL A 359 -10.85 12.36 2.72
C VAL A 359 -11.29 10.91 2.85
N ASN A 360 -11.92 10.35 1.82
CA ASN A 360 -12.30 8.94 1.85
C ASN A 360 -11.18 8.07 1.25
N SER A 361 -11.00 6.88 1.75
CA SER A 361 -10.03 5.93 1.19
C SER A 361 -10.31 5.60 -0.28
N ILE A 362 -11.57 5.62 -0.70
CA ILE A 362 -12.01 5.40 -2.09
C ILE A 362 -11.74 6.58 -3.03
N ASP A 363 -11.23 7.72 -2.55
CA ASP A 363 -10.85 8.87 -3.37
C ASP A 363 -9.57 8.60 -4.18
N LEU A 364 -8.83 7.54 -3.87
CA LEU A 364 -7.60 7.14 -4.56
C LEU A 364 -7.82 6.86 -6.06
N VAL A 365 -8.84 6.08 -6.41
CA VAL A 365 -9.07 5.67 -7.82
C VAL A 365 -9.44 6.85 -8.72
N PRO A 366 -10.38 7.75 -8.35
CA PRO A 366 -10.61 8.98 -9.14
C PRO A 366 -9.38 9.87 -9.26
N THR A 367 -8.55 9.94 -8.21
CA THR A 367 -7.30 10.71 -8.23
C THR A 367 -6.27 10.11 -9.19
N LEU A 368 -6.09 8.79 -9.17
CA LEU A 368 -5.26 8.08 -10.16
C LEU A 368 -5.81 8.28 -11.58
N GLY A 369 -7.14 8.25 -11.75
CA GLY A 369 -7.80 8.53 -13.03
C GLY A 369 -7.44 9.91 -13.58
N ALA A 370 -7.47 10.93 -12.74
CA ALA A 370 -7.10 12.29 -13.13
C ALA A 370 -5.59 12.39 -13.48
N ARG A 371 -4.72 11.69 -12.76
CA ARG A 371 -3.27 11.66 -13.03
C ARG A 371 -2.90 10.94 -14.32
N PHE A 372 -3.61 9.86 -14.67
CA PHE A 372 -3.37 9.07 -15.88
C PHE A 372 -4.20 9.50 -17.10
N GLY A 373 -5.30 10.22 -16.89
CA GLY A 373 -6.21 10.65 -17.94
C GLY A 373 -7.32 9.64 -18.30
N PHE A 374 -7.69 8.73 -17.39
CA PHE A 374 -8.88 7.90 -17.53
C PHE A 374 -10.00 8.33 -16.59
N GLN A 375 -11.25 7.95 -16.89
CA GLN A 375 -12.41 8.24 -16.07
C GLN A 375 -12.96 6.98 -15.42
N PRO A 376 -12.80 6.79 -14.11
CA PRO A 376 -13.30 5.59 -13.42
C PRO A 376 -14.81 5.69 -13.18
N ARG A 377 -15.61 5.39 -14.20
CA ARG A 377 -17.06 5.63 -14.28
C ARG A 377 -17.90 4.99 -13.16
N PHE A 378 -17.37 3.95 -12.54
CA PHE A 378 -18.08 3.21 -11.47
C PHE A 378 -17.57 3.59 -10.08
N ALA A 379 -16.43 4.25 -9.97
CA ALA A 379 -15.91 4.71 -8.68
C ALA A 379 -16.86 5.75 -8.03
N LYS A 380 -16.92 5.75 -6.71
CA LYS A 380 -17.80 6.61 -5.89
C LYS A 380 -17.02 7.66 -5.11
N GLY A 381 -15.69 7.59 -5.12
CA GLY A 381 -14.82 8.60 -4.53
C GLY A 381 -14.77 9.89 -5.35
N SER A 382 -14.01 10.84 -4.86
CA SER A 382 -13.78 12.15 -5.49
C SER A 382 -12.30 12.37 -5.79
N VAL A 383 -11.99 13.16 -6.79
CA VAL A 383 -10.60 13.54 -7.09
C VAL A 383 -10.05 14.43 -5.97
N LEU A 384 -8.89 14.11 -5.45
CA LEU A 384 -8.15 14.93 -4.49
C LEU A 384 -7.43 16.06 -5.26
N GLN A 385 -8.03 17.25 -5.25
CA GLN A 385 -7.58 18.39 -6.04
C GLN A 385 -6.17 18.89 -5.66
N GLU A 386 -5.71 18.54 -4.46
CA GLU A 386 -4.36 18.87 -3.98
C GLU A 386 -3.26 18.08 -4.68
N ILE A 387 -3.66 17.00 -5.39
CA ILE A 387 -2.75 16.03 -6.01
C ILE A 387 -2.72 16.12 -7.55
N VAL A 388 -3.67 16.81 -8.16
CA VAL A 388 -3.83 16.89 -9.62
C VAL A 388 -3.54 18.28 -10.17
#